data_6072f10a6d34c5d04374d3b41e8686ea
#
_entry.id   6072f10a6d34c5d04374d3b41e8686ea
#
_cell.length_a   1.000
_cell.length_b   1.000
_cell.length_c   1.000
_cell.angle_alpha   90.00
_cell.angle_beta   90.00
_cell.angle_gamma   90.00
#
_symmetry.space_group_name_H-M   'P 1'
#
loop_
_entity.id
_entity.type
_entity.pdbx_description
1 polymer ?
#
loop_
_entity_poly.entity_id
_entity_poly.type
_entity_poly.pdbx_seq_one_letter_code
_entity_poly.pdbx_strand_id
1 'polypeptide(L)'
;VYRRGKVTYLFNKYSTAKRINSLMFCHNNNQSAESTMSFVLNSWITNNVGESSERRASFIEQSIISPLFIVSTWFNKDLVYHDEIKGKSDLEERWRRRFTTVLEGEVLKSLSDETNTHWFNNWSNGSCFKNIYMLRDYKFSKEIYSGYHPGPEGKSPEVSLITPPAYPTFLNDLRNSFCSCQFVKTHFNSPENAWDSAATMNNDGTSRIIDALNTIAPNLNNARTSKFNSDIRALLNKLKSTLQVYY
;
A
#
# COMPACT_ATOMS: atom_id res chain seq x y z
N VAL A 1 22.83 12.95 -1.47
CA VAL A 1 22.01 14.11 -1.86
C VAL A 1 21.70 14.08 -3.35
N TYR A 2 22.68 13.99 -4.26
CA TYR A 2 22.45 14.02 -5.73
C TYR A 2 21.47 12.95 -6.25
N ARG A 3 21.60 11.69 -5.81
CA ARG A 3 20.72 10.59 -6.26
C ARG A 3 19.26 10.82 -5.84
N ARG A 4 19.01 11.29 -4.60
CA ARG A 4 17.67 11.60 -4.11
C ARG A 4 17.04 12.74 -4.91
N GLY A 5 17.78 13.82 -5.16
CA GLY A 5 17.31 14.94 -5.98
C GLY A 5 16.93 14.53 -7.40
N LYS A 6 17.72 13.64 -8.03
CA LYS A 6 17.40 13.11 -9.36
C LYS A 6 16.13 12.27 -9.40
N VAL A 7 15.90 11.42 -8.38
CA VAL A 7 14.67 10.61 -8.28
C VAL A 7 13.45 11.52 -8.10
N THR A 8 13.51 12.49 -7.21
CA THR A 8 12.43 13.47 -6.99
C THR A 8 12.13 14.26 -8.26
N TYR A 9 13.16 14.73 -8.94
CA TYR A 9 13.00 15.44 -10.23
C TYR A 9 12.31 14.59 -11.29
N LEU A 10 12.75 13.34 -11.48
CA LEU A 10 12.16 12.43 -12.47
C LEU A 10 10.72 12.08 -12.10
N PHE A 11 10.45 11.81 -10.83
CA PHE A 11 9.09 11.55 -10.36
C PHE A 11 8.16 12.74 -10.66
N ASN A 12 8.57 13.95 -10.30
CA ASN A 12 7.79 15.15 -10.58
C ASN A 12 7.60 15.38 -12.09
N LYS A 13 8.65 15.21 -12.89
CA LYS A 13 8.59 15.36 -14.35
C LYS A 13 7.58 14.39 -14.97
N TYR A 14 7.63 13.10 -14.60
CA TYR A 14 6.71 12.11 -15.15
C TYR A 14 5.28 12.25 -14.61
N SER A 15 5.14 12.64 -13.36
CA SER A 15 3.83 12.93 -12.76
C SER A 15 3.14 14.11 -13.44
N THR A 16 3.86 15.23 -13.63
CA THR A 16 3.34 16.42 -14.32
C THR A 16 2.99 16.11 -15.79
N ALA A 17 3.79 15.30 -16.44
CA ALA A 17 3.52 14.85 -17.82
C ALA A 17 2.43 13.77 -17.92
N LYS A 18 1.76 13.42 -16.80
CA LYS A 18 0.72 12.37 -16.72
C LYS A 18 1.17 11.02 -17.30
N ARG A 19 2.45 10.66 -17.09
CA ARG A 19 3.02 9.40 -17.57
C ARG A 19 2.98 8.26 -16.57
N ILE A 20 2.63 8.56 -15.31
CA ILE A 20 2.46 7.55 -14.25
C ILE A 20 0.96 7.28 -14.14
N ASN A 21 0.52 6.12 -14.63
CA ASN A 21 -0.88 5.71 -14.58
C ASN A 21 -1.22 4.99 -13.26
N SER A 22 -0.24 4.30 -12.70
CA SER A 22 -0.36 3.64 -11.40
C SER A 22 0.96 3.77 -10.64
N LEU A 23 0.87 4.01 -9.34
CA LEU A 23 2.01 4.18 -8.43
C LEU A 23 2.04 3.03 -7.43
N MET A 24 3.19 2.36 -7.34
CA MET A 24 3.46 1.42 -6.25
C MET A 24 4.34 2.11 -5.21
N PHE A 25 3.78 2.33 -4.04
CA PHE A 25 4.46 2.93 -2.91
C PHE A 25 4.92 1.83 -1.95
N CYS A 26 6.25 1.61 -1.88
CA CYS A 26 6.85 0.61 -1.00
C CYS A 26 7.38 1.27 0.27
N HIS A 27 7.05 0.69 1.41
CA HIS A 27 7.44 1.20 2.72
C HIS A 27 7.77 0.05 3.67
N ASN A 28 8.66 0.28 4.63
CA ASN A 28 8.99 -0.68 5.68
C ASN A 28 8.81 -0.07 7.09
N ASN A 29 8.70 -0.94 8.12
CA ASN A 29 8.47 -0.54 9.50
C ASN A 29 9.63 0.18 10.19
N ASN A 30 10.82 0.18 9.61
CA ASN A 30 12.02 0.71 10.25
C ASN A 30 12.41 2.08 9.74
N GLN A 31 11.71 2.58 8.76
CA GLN A 31 11.93 3.93 8.27
C GLN A 31 10.94 4.83 9.00
N SER A 32 11.47 5.68 9.90
CA SER A 32 10.79 6.92 10.17
C SER A 32 10.56 7.58 8.82
N ALA A 33 9.31 7.76 8.45
CA ALA A 33 8.98 8.42 7.19
C ALA A 33 9.67 9.77 7.19
N GLU A 34 10.48 10.03 6.16
CA GLU A 34 10.89 11.40 5.92
C GLU A 34 9.61 12.21 5.83
N SER A 35 9.47 13.27 6.61
CA SER A 35 8.28 14.13 6.69
C SER A 35 7.77 14.63 5.33
N THR A 36 8.59 14.51 4.30
CA THR A 36 8.28 14.87 2.91
C THR A 36 7.53 13.79 2.13
N MET A 37 7.56 12.53 2.56
CA MET A 37 6.97 11.43 1.76
C MET A 37 5.44 11.48 1.74
N SER A 38 4.80 11.76 2.86
CA SER A 38 3.36 11.95 2.93
C SER A 38 2.91 13.11 2.02
N PHE A 39 3.66 14.22 2.03
CA PHE A 39 3.39 15.36 1.14
C PHE A 39 3.50 14.98 -0.34
N VAL A 40 4.56 14.26 -0.73
CA VAL A 40 4.76 13.82 -2.13
C VAL A 40 3.63 12.89 -2.57
N LEU A 41 3.23 11.95 -1.72
CA LEU A 41 2.15 11.01 -2.02
C LEU A 41 0.79 11.73 -2.11
N ASN A 42 0.48 12.60 -1.16
CA ASN A 42 -0.75 13.40 -1.17
C ASN A 42 -0.82 14.30 -2.40
N SER A 43 0.26 15.00 -2.72
CA SER A 43 0.35 15.85 -3.92
C SER A 43 0.16 15.03 -5.21
N TRP A 44 0.75 13.84 -5.28
CA TRP A 44 0.58 12.96 -6.43
C TRP A 44 -0.89 12.49 -6.57
N ILE A 45 -1.52 12.07 -5.49
CA ILE A 45 -2.93 11.63 -5.49
C ILE A 45 -3.83 12.78 -5.97
N THR A 46 -3.70 13.96 -5.36
CA THR A 46 -4.49 15.15 -5.72
C THR A 46 -4.36 15.49 -7.19
N ASN A 47 -3.14 15.53 -7.72
CA ASN A 47 -2.88 16.00 -9.08
C ASN A 47 -3.11 14.92 -10.16
N ASN A 48 -2.99 13.64 -9.83
CA ASN A 48 -3.02 12.55 -10.84
C ASN A 48 -4.23 11.63 -10.71
N VAL A 49 -4.86 11.55 -9.54
CA VAL A 49 -6.06 10.73 -9.33
C VAL A 49 -7.28 11.61 -9.10
N GLY A 50 -7.27 12.42 -8.06
CA GLY A 50 -8.35 13.35 -7.76
C GLY A 50 -8.24 13.95 -6.37
N GLU A 51 -8.60 15.20 -6.24
CA GLU A 51 -8.56 15.96 -4.98
C GLU A 51 -9.65 15.54 -3.99
N SER A 52 -10.83 15.12 -4.50
CA SER A 52 -11.93 14.65 -3.67
C SER A 52 -12.22 13.16 -3.87
N SER A 53 -12.99 12.56 -2.96
CA SER A 53 -13.39 11.14 -3.04
C SER A 53 -14.22 10.85 -4.28
N GLU A 54 -15.08 11.79 -4.69
CA GLU A 54 -15.92 11.70 -5.88
C GLU A 54 -15.08 11.73 -7.17
N ARG A 55 -14.07 12.61 -7.21
CA ARG A 55 -13.15 12.67 -8.37
C ARG A 55 -12.31 11.41 -8.48
N ARG A 56 -11.84 10.87 -7.33
CA ARG A 56 -11.10 9.60 -7.33
C ARG A 56 -11.98 8.43 -7.76
N ALA A 57 -13.23 8.38 -7.29
CA ALA A 57 -14.20 7.37 -7.72
C ALA A 57 -14.43 7.44 -9.23
N SER A 58 -14.72 8.61 -9.76
CA SER A 58 -14.91 8.83 -11.21
C SER A 58 -13.68 8.42 -12.03
N PHE A 59 -12.47 8.73 -11.54
CA PHE A 59 -11.24 8.30 -12.21
C PHE A 59 -11.11 6.78 -12.25
N ILE A 60 -11.38 6.10 -11.13
CA ILE A 60 -11.28 4.63 -11.03
C ILE A 60 -12.31 3.97 -11.95
N GLU A 61 -13.56 4.43 -11.93
CA GLU A 61 -14.63 3.91 -12.78
C GLU A 61 -14.35 4.06 -14.28
N GLN A 62 -13.85 5.25 -14.69
CA GLN A 62 -13.56 5.53 -16.09
C GLN A 62 -12.29 4.83 -16.59
N SER A 63 -11.28 4.69 -15.76
CA SER A 63 -9.99 4.12 -16.14
C SER A 63 -9.92 2.61 -15.97
N ILE A 64 -10.78 2.04 -15.11
CA ILE A 64 -10.78 0.61 -14.74
C ILE A 64 -9.39 0.18 -14.25
N ILE A 65 -8.69 1.06 -13.53
CA ILE A 65 -7.41 0.74 -12.92
C ILE A 65 -7.42 1.08 -11.43
N SER A 66 -6.51 0.44 -10.70
CA SER A 66 -6.11 0.91 -9.38
C SER A 66 -4.92 1.86 -9.53
N PRO A 67 -5.08 3.16 -9.22
CA PRO A 67 -4.00 4.13 -9.42
C PRO A 67 -2.89 4.03 -8.38
N LEU A 68 -3.16 3.44 -7.21
CA LEU A 68 -2.22 3.36 -6.11
C LEU A 68 -2.20 1.97 -5.49
N PHE A 69 -0.99 1.47 -5.24
CA PHE A 69 -0.69 0.27 -4.46
C PHE A 69 0.22 0.66 -3.31
N ILE A 70 -0.11 0.27 -2.09
CA ILE A 70 0.79 0.39 -0.93
C ILE A 70 1.34 -0.99 -0.63
N VAL A 71 2.67 -1.13 -0.68
CA VAL A 71 3.35 -2.39 -0.38
C VAL A 71 4.14 -2.23 0.91
N SER A 72 3.68 -2.94 1.93
CA SER A 72 4.32 -2.99 3.23
C SER A 72 5.38 -4.09 3.23
N THR A 73 6.64 -3.70 3.03
CA THR A 73 7.79 -4.60 2.90
C THR A 73 8.33 -5.05 4.26
N TRP A 74 9.28 -5.99 4.26
CA TRP A 74 9.90 -6.54 5.47
C TRP A 74 8.90 -7.21 6.41
N PHE A 75 7.85 -7.80 5.86
CA PHE A 75 6.84 -8.50 6.65
C PHE A 75 7.41 -9.68 7.46
N ASN A 76 8.51 -10.28 7.00
CA ASN A 76 9.23 -11.30 7.74
C ASN A 76 9.62 -10.85 9.17
N LYS A 77 9.90 -9.58 9.41
CA LYS A 77 10.23 -9.07 10.76
C LYS A 77 9.07 -9.18 11.74
N ASP A 78 7.84 -9.06 11.23
CA ASP A 78 6.65 -9.20 12.07
C ASP A 78 6.31 -10.66 12.37
N LEU A 79 6.84 -11.60 11.60
CA LEU A 79 6.62 -13.04 11.77
C LEU A 79 7.63 -13.69 12.73
N VAL A 80 8.71 -13.01 13.09
CA VAL A 80 9.74 -13.54 14.02
C VAL A 80 9.22 -13.49 15.45
N TYR A 81 9.39 -14.59 16.17
CA TYR A 81 9.15 -14.64 17.60
C TYR A 81 10.31 -13.94 18.35
N HIS A 82 9.98 -13.20 19.39
CA HIS A 82 10.91 -12.61 20.34
C HIS A 82 10.49 -12.96 21.75
N ASP A 83 11.43 -13.25 22.64
CA ASP A 83 11.16 -13.69 24.03
C ASP A 83 10.38 -12.67 24.88
N GLU A 84 10.30 -11.43 24.42
CA GLU A 84 9.52 -10.36 25.03
C GLU A 84 8.01 -10.54 24.84
N ILE A 85 7.59 -11.35 23.86
CA ILE A 85 6.18 -11.60 23.55
C ILE A 85 5.64 -12.62 24.56
N LYS A 86 4.75 -12.14 25.42
CA LYS A 86 4.16 -12.95 26.51
C LYS A 86 2.71 -13.37 26.26
N GLY A 87 2.03 -12.72 25.29
CA GLY A 87 0.65 -13.04 25.04
C GLY A 87 -0.02 -12.20 23.97
N LYS A 88 -1.35 -12.27 23.96
CA LYS A 88 -2.19 -11.69 22.93
C LYS A 88 -2.04 -10.16 22.80
N SER A 89 -1.91 -9.45 23.92
CA SER A 89 -1.76 -7.98 23.88
C SER A 89 -0.51 -7.53 23.15
N ASP A 90 0.60 -8.30 23.23
CA ASP A 90 1.85 -7.98 22.55
C ASP A 90 1.72 -8.19 21.04
N LEU A 91 0.91 -9.18 20.62
CA LEU A 91 0.58 -9.41 19.21
C LEU A 91 -0.30 -8.28 18.65
N GLU A 92 -1.29 -7.83 19.40
CA GLU A 92 -2.15 -6.68 19.04
C GLU A 92 -1.32 -5.39 18.95
N GLU A 93 -0.43 -5.14 19.91
CA GLU A 93 0.46 -3.99 19.91
C GLU A 93 1.41 -3.98 18.68
N ARG A 94 1.89 -5.14 18.25
CA ARG A 94 2.70 -5.29 17.03
C ARG A 94 1.98 -4.73 15.80
N TRP A 95 0.70 -5.08 15.63
CA TRP A 95 -0.10 -4.60 14.50
C TRP A 95 -0.50 -3.14 14.64
N ARG A 96 -0.81 -2.69 15.87
CA ARG A 96 -1.05 -1.29 16.15
C ARG A 96 0.17 -0.45 15.77
N ARG A 97 1.36 -0.87 16.18
CA ARG A 97 2.60 -0.17 15.83
C ARG A 97 2.84 -0.15 14.33
N ARG A 98 2.70 -1.29 13.65
CA ARG A 98 2.94 -1.39 12.23
C ARG A 98 2.01 -0.53 11.40
N PHE A 99 0.72 -0.63 11.65
CA PHE A 99 -0.30 -0.02 10.80
C PHE A 99 -0.74 1.34 11.30
N THR A 100 -1.15 1.45 12.56
CA THR A 100 -1.71 2.71 13.06
C THR A 100 -0.62 3.73 13.36
N THR A 101 0.43 3.34 14.07
CA THR A 101 1.48 4.30 14.45
C THR A 101 2.36 4.65 13.25
N VAL A 102 2.93 3.64 12.56
CA VAL A 102 3.92 3.89 11.50
C VAL A 102 3.23 4.19 10.16
N LEU A 103 2.42 3.26 9.64
CA LEU A 103 1.85 3.47 8.30
C LEU A 103 0.89 4.65 8.27
N GLU A 104 -0.15 4.65 9.08
CA GLU A 104 -1.15 5.72 9.10
C GLU A 104 -0.59 7.01 9.71
N GLY A 105 0.00 6.94 10.91
CA GLY A 105 0.41 8.09 11.69
C GLY A 105 1.67 8.80 11.18
N GLU A 106 2.61 8.08 10.56
CA GLU A 106 3.88 8.68 10.12
C GLU A 106 3.99 8.75 8.59
N VAL A 107 3.65 7.66 7.88
CA VAL A 107 3.86 7.54 6.43
C VAL A 107 2.75 8.20 5.62
N LEU A 108 1.50 8.00 6.00
CA LEU A 108 0.32 8.48 5.27
C LEU A 108 -0.24 9.78 5.84
N LYS A 109 0.29 10.26 6.95
CA LYS A 109 -0.19 11.46 7.63
C LYS A 109 -0.31 12.65 6.69
N SER A 110 -1.50 13.27 6.63
CA SER A 110 -1.69 14.53 5.92
C SER A 110 -1.12 15.69 6.71
N LEU A 111 -0.44 16.63 6.03
CA LEU A 111 0.14 17.82 6.65
C LEU A 111 -0.87 18.95 6.84
N SER A 112 -2.08 18.83 6.30
CA SER A 112 -3.10 19.88 6.32
C SER A 112 -4.42 19.34 6.84
N ASP A 113 -4.59 19.36 8.15
CA ASP A 113 -5.76 18.78 8.77
C ASP A 113 -6.68 19.80 9.43
N GLU A 114 -7.14 20.79 8.65
CA GLU A 114 -8.33 21.53 9.07
C GLU A 114 -9.64 20.93 8.54
N THR A 115 -9.59 19.99 7.60
CA THR A 115 -10.80 19.46 6.93
C THR A 115 -11.09 17.97 7.15
N ASN A 116 -10.30 17.26 7.95
CA ASN A 116 -10.54 15.87 8.40
C ASN A 116 -10.92 14.84 7.30
N THR A 117 -10.52 15.06 6.06
CA THR A 117 -10.77 14.14 4.95
C THR A 117 -9.48 13.50 4.47
N HIS A 118 -8.87 12.73 5.35
CA HIS A 118 -7.73 11.92 4.98
C HIS A 118 -8.16 10.98 3.85
N TRP A 119 -7.56 11.10 2.65
CA TRP A 119 -7.91 10.27 1.48
C TRP A 119 -7.88 8.76 1.78
N PHE A 120 -7.08 8.36 2.75
CA PHE A 120 -6.92 6.97 3.14
C PHE A 120 -8.19 6.38 3.76
N ASN A 121 -8.92 7.17 4.56
CA ASN A 121 -10.18 6.79 5.19
C ASN A 121 -11.40 7.11 4.34
N ASN A 122 -11.25 7.94 3.31
CA ASN A 122 -12.30 8.29 2.35
C ASN A 122 -11.71 8.29 0.93
N TRP A 123 -11.36 7.10 0.43
CA TRP A 123 -10.71 6.95 -0.86
C TRP A 123 -11.66 7.22 -2.03
N SER A 124 -12.83 6.59 -2.03
CA SER A 124 -13.81 6.72 -3.09
C SER A 124 -15.24 6.53 -2.57
N ASN A 125 -16.09 7.56 -2.73
CA ASN A 125 -17.50 7.54 -2.36
C ASN A 125 -17.76 6.95 -0.95
N GLY A 126 -17.01 7.40 0.05
CA GLY A 126 -17.14 6.95 1.43
C GLY A 126 -16.45 5.61 1.76
N SER A 127 -15.80 4.98 0.78
CA SER A 127 -15.02 3.76 1.01
C SER A 127 -13.58 4.08 1.38
N CYS A 128 -13.03 3.33 2.35
CA CYS A 128 -11.62 3.42 2.71
C CYS A 128 -10.70 2.89 1.59
N PHE A 129 -9.46 3.33 1.58
CA PHE A 129 -8.42 2.75 0.73
C PHE A 129 -8.12 1.31 1.17
N LYS A 130 -8.15 0.36 0.23
CA LYS A 130 -7.99 -1.09 0.51
C LYS A 130 -6.89 -1.77 -0.29
N ASN A 131 -6.11 -1.02 -1.03
CA ASN A 131 -5.12 -1.60 -1.94
C ASN A 131 -3.75 -1.73 -1.27
N ILE A 132 -3.71 -2.45 -0.13
CA ILE A 132 -2.53 -2.68 0.70
C ILE A 132 -2.09 -4.14 0.55
N TYR A 133 -0.77 -4.30 0.36
CA TYR A 133 -0.10 -5.59 0.15
C TYR A 133 1.02 -5.76 1.16
N MET A 134 1.24 -7.00 1.58
CA MET A 134 2.35 -7.40 2.43
C MET A 134 3.40 -8.10 1.57
N LEU A 135 4.68 -7.82 1.83
CA LEU A 135 5.79 -8.44 1.11
C LEU A 135 6.86 -8.91 2.08
N ARG A 136 7.19 -10.18 2.01
CA ARG A 136 8.22 -10.87 2.80
C ARG A 136 9.44 -11.15 1.93
N ASP A 137 10.63 -11.14 2.51
CA ASP A 137 11.85 -11.57 1.85
C ASP A 137 12.30 -12.92 2.40
N TYR A 138 12.36 -13.95 1.54
CA TYR A 138 12.82 -15.30 1.89
C TYR A 138 14.21 -15.31 2.52
N LYS A 139 15.12 -14.45 2.07
CA LYS A 139 16.48 -14.36 2.60
C LYS A 139 16.52 -14.08 4.10
N PHE A 140 15.54 -13.34 4.59
CA PHE A 140 15.44 -12.94 5.99
C PHE A 140 14.34 -13.69 6.75
N SER A 141 13.84 -14.80 6.22
CA SER A 141 12.79 -15.62 6.82
C SER A 141 13.33 -16.90 7.49
N LYS A 142 14.64 -17.04 7.65
CA LYS A 142 15.30 -18.23 8.22
C LYS A 142 14.93 -18.52 9.67
N GLU A 143 14.46 -17.55 10.41
CA GLU A 143 13.97 -17.71 11.79
C GLU A 143 12.52 -18.19 11.85
N ILE A 144 11.84 -18.20 10.70
CA ILE A 144 10.42 -18.57 10.58
C ILE A 144 10.29 -19.92 9.87
N TYR A 145 11.04 -20.08 8.77
CA TYR A 145 11.01 -21.27 7.93
C TYR A 145 12.42 -21.78 7.64
N SER A 146 12.59 -23.10 7.69
CA SER A 146 13.83 -23.77 7.28
C SER A 146 13.81 -24.16 5.81
N GLY A 147 14.96 -24.51 5.26
CA GLY A 147 15.11 -25.13 3.93
C GLY A 147 15.40 -24.18 2.78
N TYR A 148 15.10 -22.89 2.93
CA TYR A 148 15.38 -21.92 1.88
C TYR A 148 16.89 -21.69 1.68
N HIS A 149 17.38 -21.89 0.45
CA HIS A 149 18.74 -21.55 0.03
C HIS A 149 18.70 -20.79 -1.32
N PRO A 150 19.28 -19.58 -1.39
CA PRO A 150 19.48 -18.91 -2.66
C PRO A 150 20.57 -19.63 -3.45
N GLY A 151 20.31 -20.11 -4.64
CA GLY A 151 21.27 -20.80 -5.50
C GLY A 151 21.25 -20.28 -6.94
N PRO A 152 22.32 -20.53 -7.72
CA PRO A 152 22.39 -20.11 -9.12
C PRO A 152 21.36 -20.82 -10.01
N GLU A 153 20.91 -22.00 -9.64
CA GLU A 153 19.90 -22.79 -10.38
C GLU A 153 18.46 -22.52 -9.95
N GLY A 154 18.25 -21.52 -9.09
CA GLY A 154 16.94 -21.19 -8.54
C GLY A 154 16.92 -21.19 -7.01
N LYS A 155 15.76 -20.85 -6.46
CA LYS A 155 15.54 -20.80 -5.02
C LYS A 155 15.07 -22.17 -4.53
N SER A 156 15.75 -22.76 -3.56
CA SER A 156 15.20 -23.90 -2.84
C SER A 156 13.96 -23.45 -2.05
N PRO A 157 12.87 -24.23 -2.05
CA PRO A 157 11.66 -23.89 -1.31
C PRO A 157 11.91 -23.92 0.21
N GLU A 158 11.06 -23.22 0.95
CA GLU A 158 10.91 -23.40 2.39
C GLU A 158 10.30 -24.79 2.65
N VAL A 159 10.80 -25.51 3.65
CA VAL A 159 10.44 -26.91 3.88
C VAL A 159 9.61 -27.09 5.15
N SER A 160 9.93 -26.37 6.23
CA SER A 160 9.21 -26.52 7.49
C SER A 160 9.16 -25.23 8.28
N LEU A 161 8.08 -25.09 9.07
CA LEU A 161 7.92 -24.02 10.05
C LEU A 161 8.86 -24.27 11.24
N ILE A 162 9.55 -23.22 11.67
CA ILE A 162 10.32 -23.21 12.92
C ILE A 162 9.38 -22.74 14.03
N THR A 163 9.00 -23.69 14.90
CA THR A 163 8.09 -23.42 16.01
C THR A 163 8.88 -22.96 17.24
N PRO A 164 8.61 -21.77 17.81
CA PRO A 164 9.26 -21.33 19.04
C PRO A 164 8.88 -22.27 20.21
N PRO A 165 9.84 -22.87 20.94
CA PRO A 165 9.51 -23.78 22.05
C PRO A 165 8.72 -23.11 23.17
N ALA A 166 8.99 -21.83 23.43
CA ALA A 166 8.31 -21.06 24.48
C ALA A 166 6.88 -20.64 24.09
N TYR A 167 6.53 -20.66 22.79
CA TYR A 167 5.21 -20.27 22.29
C TYR A 167 4.83 -21.08 21.03
N PRO A 168 4.48 -22.37 21.17
CA PRO A 168 4.24 -23.24 20.03
C PRO A 168 3.11 -22.78 19.08
N THR A 169 2.10 -22.06 19.59
CA THR A 169 0.97 -21.57 18.80
C THR A 169 1.20 -20.15 18.23
N PHE A 170 2.40 -19.58 18.41
CA PHE A 170 2.71 -18.18 18.10
C PHE A 170 2.24 -17.74 16.73
N LEU A 171 2.58 -18.46 15.65
CA LEU A 171 2.25 -18.01 14.30
C LEU A 171 0.73 -18.06 14.02
N ASN A 172 0.02 -19.02 14.61
CA ASN A 172 -1.43 -19.12 14.52
C ASN A 172 -2.12 -17.97 15.29
N ASP A 173 -1.65 -17.69 16.50
CA ASP A 173 -2.19 -16.58 17.31
C ASP A 173 -1.86 -15.23 16.69
N LEU A 174 -0.68 -15.11 16.09
CA LEU A 174 -0.28 -13.92 15.32
C LEU A 174 -1.20 -13.69 14.12
N ARG A 175 -1.54 -14.77 13.36
CA ARG A 175 -2.51 -14.71 12.27
C ARG A 175 -3.89 -14.26 12.75
N ASN A 176 -4.37 -14.86 13.82
CA ASN A 176 -5.67 -14.50 14.40
C ASN A 176 -5.69 -13.05 14.87
N SER A 177 -4.62 -12.58 15.50
CA SER A 177 -4.46 -11.19 15.91
C SER A 177 -4.42 -10.24 14.71
N PHE A 178 -3.71 -10.58 13.62
CA PHE A 178 -3.69 -9.82 12.37
C PHE A 178 -5.10 -9.70 11.79
N CYS A 179 -5.80 -10.82 11.59
CA CYS A 179 -7.15 -10.82 11.01
C CYS A 179 -8.20 -10.13 11.89
N SER A 180 -7.97 -10.07 13.21
CA SER A 180 -8.85 -9.35 14.14
C SER A 180 -8.54 -7.86 14.27
N CYS A 181 -7.36 -7.40 13.84
CA CYS A 181 -6.95 -6.00 13.92
C CYS A 181 -7.91 -5.08 13.17
N GLN A 182 -8.39 -4.03 13.82
CA GLN A 182 -9.36 -3.10 13.24
C GLN A 182 -8.83 -2.43 11.96
N PHE A 183 -7.58 -1.99 11.94
CA PHE A 183 -6.95 -1.43 10.76
C PHE A 183 -6.98 -2.42 9.57
N VAL A 184 -6.62 -3.68 9.82
CA VAL A 184 -6.58 -4.73 8.79
C VAL A 184 -7.98 -5.01 8.24
N LYS A 185 -9.00 -5.11 9.10
CA LYS A 185 -10.41 -5.26 8.68
C LYS A 185 -10.89 -4.10 7.82
N THR A 186 -10.45 -2.89 8.12
CA THR A 186 -10.87 -1.68 7.40
C THR A 186 -10.17 -1.53 6.05
N HIS A 187 -8.87 -1.81 5.99
CA HIS A 187 -8.00 -1.42 4.88
C HIS A 187 -7.47 -2.58 4.02
N PHE A 188 -7.82 -3.82 4.35
CA PHE A 188 -7.51 -4.97 3.49
C PHE A 188 -8.79 -5.55 2.92
N ASN A 189 -8.77 -5.91 1.63
CA ASN A 189 -9.94 -6.53 0.98
C ASN A 189 -10.30 -7.89 1.57
N SER A 190 -9.29 -8.66 1.96
CA SER A 190 -9.42 -9.96 2.62
C SER A 190 -8.22 -10.15 3.53
N PRO A 191 -8.39 -9.94 4.85
CA PRO A 191 -7.33 -10.15 5.83
C PRO A 191 -6.69 -11.52 5.76
N GLU A 192 -7.50 -12.56 5.64
CA GLU A 192 -7.05 -13.96 5.57
C GLU A 192 -6.16 -14.19 4.33
N ASN A 193 -6.64 -13.78 3.16
CA ASN A 193 -5.86 -13.91 1.92
C ASN A 193 -4.61 -13.05 1.93
N ALA A 194 -4.65 -11.87 2.57
CA ALA A 194 -3.46 -11.03 2.72
C ALA A 194 -2.40 -11.73 3.57
N TRP A 195 -2.80 -12.37 4.67
CA TRP A 195 -1.91 -13.20 5.48
C TRP A 195 -1.40 -14.41 4.71
N ASP A 196 -2.31 -15.23 4.19
CA ASP A 196 -1.97 -16.50 3.56
C ASP A 196 -1.05 -16.33 2.35
N SER A 197 -1.20 -15.23 1.60
CA SER A 197 -0.34 -14.91 0.44
C SER A 197 1.06 -14.44 0.81
N ALA A 198 1.31 -13.96 2.04
CA ALA A 198 2.57 -13.33 2.42
C ALA A 198 3.27 -13.98 3.63
N ALA A 199 2.52 -14.70 4.48
CA ALA A 199 3.01 -15.23 5.75
C ALA A 199 3.09 -16.76 5.78
N THR A 200 2.51 -17.49 4.84
CA THR A 200 2.59 -18.94 4.78
C THR A 200 3.84 -19.39 4.03
N MET A 201 4.22 -20.64 4.25
CA MET A 201 5.40 -21.26 3.65
C MET A 201 5.33 -21.16 2.10
N ASN A 202 6.43 -20.77 1.49
CA ASN A 202 6.59 -20.53 0.06
C ASN A 202 5.71 -19.41 -0.54
N ASN A 203 5.07 -18.61 0.30
CA ASN A 203 4.30 -17.44 -0.10
C ASN A 203 4.90 -16.17 0.52
N ASP A 204 5.39 -15.27 -0.31
CA ASP A 204 6.06 -14.04 0.11
C ASP A 204 5.25 -12.76 -0.15
N GLY A 205 4.05 -12.89 -0.72
CA GLY A 205 3.20 -11.78 -1.11
C GLY A 205 3.33 -11.35 -2.57
N THR A 206 4.35 -11.83 -3.28
CA THR A 206 4.63 -11.44 -4.69
C THR A 206 3.49 -11.83 -5.61
N SER A 207 2.96 -13.06 -5.49
CA SER A 207 1.88 -13.55 -6.35
C SER A 207 0.66 -12.64 -6.30
N ARG A 208 0.22 -12.24 -5.10
CA ARG A 208 -0.94 -11.35 -4.91
C ARG A 208 -0.72 -9.97 -5.53
N ILE A 209 0.52 -9.45 -5.48
CA ILE A 209 0.87 -8.18 -6.13
C ILE A 209 0.83 -8.33 -7.65
N ILE A 210 1.39 -9.42 -8.18
CA ILE A 210 1.39 -9.71 -9.63
C ILE A 210 -0.04 -9.85 -10.14
N ASP A 211 -0.90 -10.59 -9.45
CA ASP A 211 -2.31 -10.77 -9.84
C ASP A 211 -3.04 -9.42 -9.89
N ALA A 212 -2.82 -8.56 -8.90
CA ALA A 212 -3.39 -7.23 -8.88
C ALA A 212 -2.87 -6.33 -10.03
N LEU A 213 -1.59 -6.41 -10.37
CA LEU A 213 -1.02 -5.71 -11.52
C LEU A 213 -1.56 -6.25 -12.84
N ASN A 214 -1.69 -7.57 -12.98
CA ASN A 214 -2.26 -8.20 -14.18
C ASN A 214 -3.70 -7.76 -14.41
N THR A 215 -4.48 -7.53 -13.37
CA THR A 215 -5.86 -7.03 -13.47
C THR A 215 -5.94 -5.65 -14.09
N ILE A 216 -4.98 -4.77 -13.83
CA ILE A 216 -4.98 -3.40 -14.34
C ILE A 216 -4.21 -3.23 -15.66
N ALA A 217 -3.27 -4.14 -15.95
CA ALA A 217 -2.37 -4.04 -17.11
C ALA A 217 -3.08 -3.78 -18.46
N PRO A 218 -4.19 -4.45 -18.81
CA PRO A 218 -4.89 -4.20 -20.06
C PRO A 218 -5.45 -2.77 -20.19
N ASN A 219 -5.74 -2.11 -19.07
CA ASN A 219 -6.39 -0.80 -19.03
C ASN A 219 -5.42 0.38 -18.87
N LEU A 220 -4.12 0.14 -18.62
CA LEU A 220 -3.16 1.20 -18.35
C LEU A 220 -3.04 2.23 -19.49
N ASN A 221 -3.13 1.81 -20.74
CA ASN A 221 -3.08 2.70 -21.90
C ASN A 221 -4.33 3.59 -21.98
N ASN A 222 -5.51 3.04 -21.66
CA ASN A 222 -6.78 3.76 -21.72
C ASN A 222 -6.91 4.75 -20.55
N ALA A 223 -6.34 4.46 -19.39
CA ALA A 223 -6.40 5.30 -18.21
C ALA A 223 -5.88 6.73 -18.47
N ARG A 224 -4.79 6.86 -19.22
CA ARG A 224 -4.21 8.16 -19.59
C ARG A 224 -5.17 8.98 -20.45
N THR A 225 -5.75 8.36 -21.48
CA THR A 225 -6.71 9.01 -22.38
C THR A 225 -7.98 9.42 -21.62
N SER A 226 -8.50 8.55 -20.76
CA SER A 226 -9.66 8.83 -19.91
C SER A 226 -9.41 10.01 -18.98
N LYS A 227 -8.23 10.04 -18.32
CA LYS A 227 -7.84 11.17 -17.46
C LYS A 227 -7.75 12.48 -18.22
N PHE A 228 -7.10 12.47 -19.37
CA PHE A 228 -6.98 13.66 -20.21
C PHE A 228 -8.34 14.20 -20.65
N ASN A 229 -9.22 13.33 -21.11
CA ASN A 229 -10.60 13.70 -21.50
C ASN A 229 -11.41 14.24 -20.30
N SER A 230 -11.25 13.66 -19.12
CA SER A 230 -11.88 14.14 -17.89
C SER A 230 -11.40 15.55 -17.51
N ASP A 231 -10.09 15.79 -17.57
CA ASP A 231 -9.51 17.10 -17.28
C ASP A 231 -9.99 18.17 -18.27
N ILE A 232 -10.08 17.86 -19.57
CA ILE A 232 -10.63 18.77 -20.60
C ILE A 232 -12.10 19.10 -20.29
N ARG A 233 -12.93 18.09 -19.98
CA ARG A 233 -14.35 18.31 -19.65
C ARG A 233 -14.50 19.21 -18.41
N ALA A 234 -13.69 18.98 -17.38
CA ALA A 234 -13.70 19.82 -16.19
C ALA A 234 -13.34 21.27 -16.49
N LEU A 235 -12.32 21.51 -17.34
CA LEU A 235 -11.94 22.85 -17.80
C LEU A 235 -13.05 23.52 -18.62
N LEU A 236 -13.69 22.80 -19.55
CA LEU A 236 -14.81 23.32 -20.34
C LEU A 236 -16.00 23.67 -19.44
N ASN A 237 -16.34 22.85 -18.46
CA ASN A 237 -17.43 23.15 -17.53
C ASN A 237 -17.12 24.36 -16.67
N LYS A 238 -15.86 24.49 -16.19
CA LYS A 238 -15.42 25.69 -15.46
C LYS A 238 -15.50 26.95 -16.33
N LEU A 239 -15.07 26.85 -17.58
CA LEU A 239 -15.17 27.98 -18.53
C LEU A 239 -16.63 28.36 -18.77
N LYS A 240 -17.53 27.40 -19.02
CA LYS A 240 -18.96 27.64 -19.19
C LYS A 240 -19.57 28.34 -17.98
N SER A 241 -19.29 27.83 -16.76
CA SER A 241 -19.83 28.46 -15.54
C SER A 241 -19.31 29.87 -15.33
N THR A 242 -18.05 30.14 -15.67
CA THR A 242 -17.47 31.47 -15.58
C THR A 242 -18.12 32.45 -16.60
N LEU A 243 -18.34 32.01 -17.84
CA LEU A 243 -18.98 32.81 -18.86
C LEU A 243 -20.46 33.12 -18.56
N GLN A 244 -21.19 32.14 -17.96
CA GLN A 244 -22.60 32.33 -17.56
C GLN A 244 -22.78 33.39 -16.47
N VAL A 245 -21.74 33.75 -15.72
CA VAL A 245 -21.79 34.84 -14.72
C VAL A 245 -21.72 36.21 -15.38
N TYR A 246 -21.27 36.30 -16.64
CA TYR A 246 -21.11 37.58 -17.39
C TYR A 246 -22.18 37.80 -18.45
N TYR A 247 -23.12 36.89 -18.60
CA TYR A 247 -24.29 36.98 -19.46
C TYR A 247 -25.58 36.74 -18.69
#